data_de1eb0e6aa17eb487462bf1de605cf7b
#
_entry.id   de1eb0e6aa17eb487462bf1de605cf7b
#
_cell.length_a   1.000
_cell.length_b   1.000
_cell.length_c   1.000
_cell.angle_alpha   90.00
_cell.angle_beta   90.00
_cell.angle_gamma   90.00
#
_symmetry.space_group_name_H-M   'P 1'
#
loop_
_entity.id
_entity.type
_entity.pdbx_description
1 polymer ?
#
loop_
_entity_poly.entity_id
_entity_poly.type
_entity_poly.pdbx_seq_one_letter_code
_entity_poly.pdbx_strand_id
1 'polypeptide(L)'
;DGYFDYQDVFPEDPSEWSDNDDDGIGDNADEDDDNDGWSDEDEQSCDTDQWSPDSVPDDLDGDGICDSLDPDVDGDGYPDDSDQYPLDPSEWVDSDGDWVGDNADAFPDDPSEWADTDGDGVGDRGDAFPEDGSEWLDTDGDEIGDNADAFPTDRQEWVDTDGDGVGDNTDVFPDDPLEWGDLDGDGVGDNTDVFPADPLEWIDTDGDGIGDNSDAFPMDVEEWLDTDGDGVGNNADAYPLDSSRWEEEPEYLMIGLAGGLVAIGILAYTGRRHA
;
A
#
# COMPACT_ATOMS: atom_id res chain seq x y z
N ASP A 1 -64.55 58.05 12.72
CA ASP A 1 -63.14 57.67 12.80
C ASP A 1 -62.27 58.88 13.16
N GLY A 2 -62.37 60.02 12.47
CA GLY A 2 -61.60 61.25 12.72
C GLY A 2 -60.62 61.60 11.62
N TYR A 3 -60.67 60.87 10.52
CA TYR A 3 -59.93 61.11 9.29
C TYR A 3 -60.78 61.91 8.29
N PHE A 4 -60.14 62.61 7.38
CA PHE A 4 -60.80 63.29 6.34
C PHE A 4 -60.98 62.36 5.13
N ASP A 5 -62.18 62.43 4.44
CA ASP A 5 -62.48 61.58 3.28
C ASP A 5 -61.39 61.48 2.20
N TYR A 6 -60.48 62.45 2.12
CA TYR A 6 -59.37 62.43 1.14
C TYR A 6 -58.15 61.71 1.63
N GLN A 7 -58.10 61.29 2.92
CA GLN A 7 -57.05 60.53 3.57
C GLN A 7 -57.55 59.16 3.99
N ASP A 8 -58.83 58.92 3.89
CA ASP A 8 -59.53 57.72 4.29
C ASP A 8 -59.78 56.83 3.09
N VAL A 9 -59.29 55.64 3.10
CA VAL A 9 -59.47 54.66 2.03
C VAL A 9 -60.90 54.11 2.08
N PHE A 10 -61.56 54.14 3.26
CA PHE A 10 -62.94 53.63 3.48
C PHE A 10 -63.88 54.68 4.03
N PRO A 11 -64.19 55.81 3.30
CA PRO A 11 -64.91 56.96 3.87
C PRO A 11 -66.35 56.68 4.32
N GLU A 12 -66.89 55.52 3.96
CA GLU A 12 -68.26 55.07 4.35
C GLU A 12 -68.24 54.09 5.54
N ASP A 13 -67.01 53.65 5.98
CA ASP A 13 -66.87 52.73 7.09
C ASP A 13 -66.12 53.43 8.24
N PRO A 14 -66.77 53.81 9.34
CA PRO A 14 -66.14 54.52 10.43
C PRO A 14 -65.22 53.62 11.29
N SER A 15 -65.10 52.36 10.98
CA SER A 15 -64.14 51.41 11.65
C SER A 15 -62.84 51.21 10.90
N GLU A 16 -62.78 51.69 9.61
CA GLU A 16 -61.63 51.55 8.74
C GLU A 16 -61.16 52.88 8.18
N TRP A 17 -59.87 53.09 7.97
CA TRP A 17 -59.29 54.31 7.37
C TRP A 17 -58.01 54.04 6.55
N SER A 18 -57.39 52.89 6.68
CA SER A 18 -56.14 52.48 5.97
C SER A 18 -56.30 51.07 5.40
N ASP A 19 -55.49 50.77 4.39
CA ASP A 19 -55.44 49.50 3.64
C ASP A 19 -53.95 49.43 3.17
N ASN A 20 -53.12 48.69 3.89
CA ASN A 20 -51.69 48.74 3.71
C ASN A 20 -51.23 48.01 2.47
N ASP A 21 -51.91 46.94 2.11
CA ASP A 21 -51.58 46.07 0.99
C ASP A 21 -52.47 46.32 -0.26
N ASP A 22 -53.49 47.22 -0.14
CA ASP A 22 -54.46 47.58 -1.20
C ASP A 22 -55.31 46.36 -1.63
N ASP A 23 -55.63 45.40 -0.78
CA ASP A 23 -56.48 44.25 -1.11
C ASP A 23 -58.02 44.53 -1.00
N GLY A 24 -58.36 45.62 -0.33
CA GLY A 24 -59.73 46.11 -0.15
C GLY A 24 -60.37 45.72 1.19
N ILE A 25 -59.60 45.13 2.10
CA ILE A 25 -59.94 44.95 3.51
C ILE A 25 -59.19 46.06 4.26
N GLY A 26 -59.76 46.67 5.25
CA GLY A 26 -59.02 47.67 6.05
C GLY A 26 -58.19 47.05 7.16
N ASP A 27 -57.08 47.70 7.50
CA ASP A 27 -56.12 47.24 8.44
C ASP A 27 -56.66 46.78 9.82
N ASN A 28 -57.80 47.33 10.25
CA ASN A 28 -58.42 46.91 11.52
C ASN A 28 -59.22 45.59 11.39
N ALA A 29 -59.63 45.21 10.19
CA ALA A 29 -60.40 44.00 9.91
C ALA A 29 -59.57 42.94 9.21
N ASP A 30 -58.43 43.32 8.71
CA ASP A 30 -57.43 42.39 8.11
C ASP A 30 -56.74 41.58 9.20
N GLU A 31 -56.37 40.37 8.90
CA GLU A 31 -55.59 39.49 9.74
C GLU A 31 -54.13 39.38 9.28
N ASP A 32 -53.82 39.98 8.09
CA ASP A 32 -52.50 39.94 7.42
C ASP A 32 -52.34 41.26 6.66
N ASP A 33 -51.97 42.34 7.38
CA ASP A 33 -52.00 43.74 6.93
C ASP A 33 -51.12 44.04 5.72
N ASP A 34 -50.11 43.20 5.42
CA ASP A 34 -49.18 43.39 4.31
C ASP A 34 -49.23 42.27 3.25
N ASN A 35 -50.05 41.23 3.51
CA ASN A 35 -50.31 40.11 2.62
C ASN A 35 -49.08 39.29 2.26
N ASP A 36 -48.17 39.11 3.23
CA ASP A 36 -46.96 38.29 3.06
C ASP A 36 -47.17 36.79 3.38
N GLY A 37 -48.34 36.49 4.01
CA GLY A 37 -48.77 35.14 4.35
C GLY A 37 -48.62 34.79 5.83
N TRP A 38 -48.09 35.68 6.64
CA TRP A 38 -48.09 35.60 8.10
C TRP A 38 -49.20 36.50 8.66
N SER A 39 -49.78 36.11 9.77
CA SER A 39 -50.78 36.99 10.37
C SER A 39 -50.11 38.04 11.25
N ASP A 40 -50.75 39.22 11.43
CA ASP A 40 -50.30 40.29 12.34
C ASP A 40 -50.02 39.79 13.74
N GLU A 41 -50.80 38.81 14.25
CA GLU A 41 -50.65 38.20 15.55
C GLU A 41 -49.37 37.33 15.60
N ASP A 42 -49.11 36.57 14.54
CA ASP A 42 -47.90 35.74 14.42
C ASP A 42 -46.65 36.60 14.29
N GLU A 43 -46.68 37.62 13.43
CA GLU A 43 -45.57 38.55 13.25
C GLU A 43 -45.26 39.33 14.51
N GLN A 44 -46.27 39.83 15.21
CA GLN A 44 -46.08 40.47 16.51
C GLN A 44 -45.45 39.51 17.54
N SER A 45 -45.79 38.25 17.48
CA SER A 45 -45.26 37.20 18.36
C SER A 45 -43.83 36.84 18.02
N CYS A 46 -43.49 36.92 16.73
CA CYS A 46 -42.20 36.63 16.16
C CYS A 46 -41.24 37.83 16.07
N ASP A 47 -41.71 39.05 16.56
CA ASP A 47 -40.98 40.30 16.54
C ASP A 47 -40.62 40.80 15.14
N THR A 48 -41.53 40.59 14.16
CA THR A 48 -41.47 41.13 12.81
C THR A 48 -42.47 42.28 12.62
N ASP A 49 -42.47 42.93 11.43
CA ASP A 49 -43.21 44.15 11.15
C ASP A 49 -44.41 43.84 10.27
N GLN A 50 -45.63 43.72 10.84
CA GLN A 50 -46.91 43.43 10.21
C GLN A 50 -47.32 44.41 9.07
N TRP A 51 -46.56 45.48 8.87
CA TRP A 51 -46.80 46.46 7.83
C TRP A 51 -45.90 46.32 6.61
N SER A 52 -44.95 45.39 6.62
CA SER A 52 -43.85 45.30 5.67
C SER A 52 -43.71 43.89 5.09
N PRO A 53 -44.15 43.60 3.90
CA PRO A 53 -44.09 42.28 3.28
C PRO A 53 -42.65 41.78 3.01
N ASP A 54 -41.65 42.59 3.34
CA ASP A 54 -40.24 42.20 3.33
C ASP A 54 -39.75 41.71 4.70
N SER A 55 -40.60 41.79 5.76
CA SER A 55 -40.26 41.50 7.15
C SER A 55 -40.82 40.15 7.64
N VAL A 56 -40.63 39.12 6.86
CA VAL A 56 -41.10 37.74 7.10
C VAL A 56 -40.41 37.10 8.28
N PRO A 57 -41.14 36.45 9.21
CA PRO A 57 -40.53 35.65 10.26
C PRO A 57 -39.61 34.51 9.70
N ASP A 58 -38.49 34.23 10.37
CA ASP A 58 -37.71 33.02 10.06
C ASP A 58 -38.52 31.79 10.50
N ASP A 59 -38.64 30.80 9.62
CA ASP A 59 -39.37 29.54 9.80
C ASP A 59 -38.62 28.48 9.01
N LEU A 60 -37.72 27.78 9.69
CA LEU A 60 -36.71 26.92 9.06
C LEU A 60 -37.35 25.65 8.46
N ASP A 61 -38.29 25.04 9.15
CA ASP A 61 -38.96 23.81 8.71
C ASP A 61 -40.24 24.03 7.89
N GLY A 62 -40.80 25.27 7.93
CA GLY A 62 -41.94 25.66 7.16
C GLY A 62 -43.30 25.19 7.73
N ASP A 63 -43.37 24.94 9.04
CA ASP A 63 -44.57 24.45 9.69
C ASP A 63 -45.57 25.58 10.06
N GLY A 64 -45.12 26.86 9.97
CA GLY A 64 -45.91 28.06 10.27
C GLY A 64 -45.80 28.53 11.72
N ILE A 65 -44.80 28.05 12.44
CA ILE A 65 -44.34 28.56 13.72
C ILE A 65 -42.96 29.18 13.49
N CYS A 66 -42.73 30.43 13.87
CA CYS A 66 -41.42 31.02 13.66
C CYS A 66 -40.38 30.42 14.60
N ASP A 67 -39.12 30.35 14.13
CA ASP A 67 -37.99 29.77 14.86
C ASP A 67 -37.88 30.20 16.33
N SER A 68 -38.26 31.45 16.62
CA SER A 68 -38.18 32.01 17.98
C SER A 68 -39.19 31.44 18.99
N LEU A 69 -40.28 30.83 18.47
CA LEU A 69 -41.36 30.26 19.25
C LEU A 69 -41.51 28.76 19.02
N ASP A 70 -40.81 28.24 18.03
CA ASP A 70 -40.84 26.82 17.71
C ASP A 70 -40.02 25.99 18.73
N PRO A 71 -40.60 24.94 19.27
CA PRO A 71 -39.88 24.03 20.14
C PRO A 71 -39.04 22.96 19.40
N ASP A 72 -39.12 22.89 18.03
CA ASP A 72 -38.49 21.90 17.15
C ASP A 72 -38.18 22.60 15.81
N VAL A 73 -37.22 23.52 15.85
CA VAL A 73 -36.94 24.52 14.81
C VAL A 73 -36.63 23.93 13.45
N ASP A 74 -36.02 22.77 13.38
CA ASP A 74 -35.68 22.15 12.11
C ASP A 74 -36.66 21.04 11.68
N GLY A 75 -37.64 20.72 12.54
CA GLY A 75 -38.74 19.82 12.23
C GLY A 75 -38.38 18.36 12.09
N ASP A 76 -37.27 17.94 12.70
CA ASP A 76 -36.80 16.56 12.59
C ASP A 76 -37.52 15.58 13.56
N GLY A 77 -38.30 16.16 14.52
CA GLY A 77 -39.06 15.44 15.54
C GLY A 77 -38.36 15.31 16.90
N TYR A 78 -37.18 15.91 17.06
CA TYR A 78 -36.50 16.08 18.31
C TYR A 78 -36.59 17.55 18.77
N PRO A 79 -37.16 17.82 19.95
CA PRO A 79 -37.25 19.19 20.45
C PRO A 79 -35.86 19.79 20.74
N ASP A 80 -35.68 21.10 20.48
CA ASP A 80 -34.43 21.86 20.70
C ASP A 80 -33.78 21.63 22.08
N ASP A 81 -34.61 21.50 23.13
CA ASP A 81 -34.12 21.26 24.50
C ASP A 81 -33.37 19.92 24.65
N SER A 82 -33.58 18.98 23.74
CA SER A 82 -33.00 17.63 23.73
C SER A 82 -32.19 17.33 22.49
N ASP A 83 -32.16 18.25 21.53
CA ASP A 83 -31.41 18.18 20.31
C ASP A 83 -30.03 18.85 20.47
N GLN A 84 -28.99 18.17 20.01
CA GLN A 84 -27.63 18.75 19.98
C GLN A 84 -27.38 19.61 18.72
N TYR A 85 -28.24 19.45 17.70
CA TYR A 85 -28.15 20.15 16.41
C TYR A 85 -29.50 20.82 16.01
N PRO A 86 -30.08 21.73 16.81
CA PRO A 86 -31.44 22.23 16.64
C PRO A 86 -31.72 23.00 15.36
N LEU A 87 -30.81 23.05 14.42
CA LEU A 87 -30.92 23.72 13.12
C LEU A 87 -30.54 22.81 11.96
N ASP A 88 -30.30 21.53 12.22
CA ASP A 88 -29.92 20.54 11.19
C ASP A 88 -30.84 19.33 11.24
N PRO A 89 -31.87 19.27 10.38
CA PRO A 89 -32.87 18.21 10.40
C PRO A 89 -32.34 16.82 10.04
N SER A 90 -31.06 16.68 9.83
CA SER A 90 -30.40 15.40 9.60
C SER A 90 -29.66 14.85 10.83
N GLU A 91 -29.50 15.66 11.88
CA GLU A 91 -28.71 15.31 13.06
C GLU A 91 -29.43 15.72 14.35
N TRP A 92 -29.38 14.90 15.39
CA TRP A 92 -29.98 15.18 16.70
C TRP A 92 -29.14 14.71 17.91
N VAL A 93 -28.14 13.85 17.68
CA VAL A 93 -27.26 13.30 18.72
C VAL A 93 -25.84 13.31 18.26
N ASP A 94 -24.93 13.60 19.16
CA ASP A 94 -23.49 13.45 19.08
C ASP A 94 -23.06 12.62 20.31
N SER A 95 -22.84 11.32 20.10
CA SER A 95 -22.67 10.37 21.20
C SER A 95 -21.30 10.47 21.86
N ASP A 96 -20.26 10.86 21.14
CA ASP A 96 -18.89 10.92 21.65
C ASP A 96 -18.40 12.34 21.88
N GLY A 97 -19.06 13.35 21.33
CA GLY A 97 -18.82 14.77 21.61
C GLY A 97 -17.75 15.42 20.76
N ASP A 98 -17.55 14.94 19.56
CA ASP A 98 -16.55 15.47 18.63
C ASP A 98 -17.07 16.55 17.67
N TRP A 99 -18.40 16.85 17.74
CA TRP A 99 -19.15 17.83 16.94
C TRP A 99 -19.56 17.36 15.54
N VAL A 100 -19.47 16.07 15.28
CA VAL A 100 -20.11 15.43 14.13
C VAL A 100 -21.30 14.62 14.67
N GLY A 101 -22.45 14.75 14.04
CA GLY A 101 -23.65 14.03 14.47
C GLY A 101 -23.55 12.55 14.12
N ASP A 102 -24.19 11.71 14.93
CA ASP A 102 -24.14 10.26 14.81
C ASP A 102 -24.55 9.73 13.43
N ASN A 103 -25.37 10.49 12.68
CA ASN A 103 -25.80 10.06 11.34
C ASN A 103 -24.77 10.34 10.26
N ALA A 104 -23.98 11.40 10.43
CA ALA A 104 -22.88 11.77 9.52
C ALA A 104 -21.55 11.13 9.92
N ASP A 105 -21.47 10.64 11.15
CA ASP A 105 -20.28 10.06 11.74
C ASP A 105 -20.15 8.57 11.41
N ALA A 106 -19.04 8.18 10.81
CA ALA A 106 -18.72 6.78 10.57
C ALA A 106 -18.35 6.02 11.87
N PHE A 107 -17.97 6.75 12.92
CA PHE A 107 -17.51 6.19 14.22
C PHE A 107 -18.16 6.88 15.44
N PRO A 108 -19.49 6.81 15.61
CA PRO A 108 -20.24 7.60 16.60
C PRO A 108 -19.88 7.38 18.09
N ASP A 109 -18.97 6.48 18.38
CA ASP A 109 -18.47 6.18 19.72
C ASP A 109 -16.97 6.52 19.89
N ASP A 110 -16.30 7.07 18.86
CA ASP A 110 -14.86 7.40 18.90
C ASP A 110 -14.58 8.87 18.53
N PRO A 111 -14.42 9.76 19.49
CA PRO A 111 -14.24 11.20 19.28
C PRO A 111 -12.92 11.58 18.59
N SER A 112 -12.16 10.61 18.15
CA SER A 112 -10.95 10.86 17.37
C SER A 112 -11.12 10.59 15.87
N GLU A 113 -12.20 9.92 15.48
CA GLU A 113 -12.48 9.52 14.10
C GLU A 113 -13.95 9.88 13.75
N TRP A 114 -14.20 10.34 12.54
CA TRP A 114 -15.56 10.67 12.04
C TRP A 114 -15.78 10.33 10.58
N ALA A 115 -14.72 9.99 9.86
CA ALA A 115 -14.79 9.65 8.45
C ALA A 115 -14.10 8.31 8.18
N ASP A 116 -14.64 7.56 7.23
CA ASP A 116 -14.13 6.32 6.70
C ASP A 116 -14.36 6.39 5.18
N THR A 117 -13.35 6.92 4.46
CA THR A 117 -13.51 7.30 3.05
C THR A 117 -13.61 6.09 2.13
N ASP A 118 -12.93 5.01 2.43
CA ASP A 118 -12.93 3.80 1.62
C ASP A 118 -13.82 2.66 2.18
N GLY A 119 -14.26 2.80 3.43
CA GLY A 119 -15.23 1.90 4.04
C GLY A 119 -14.66 0.60 4.60
N ASP A 120 -13.41 0.59 4.99
CA ASP A 120 -12.75 -0.60 5.52
C ASP A 120 -12.94 -0.79 7.03
N GLY A 121 -13.43 0.25 7.73
CA GLY A 121 -13.69 0.25 9.17
C GLY A 121 -12.56 0.81 10.00
N VAL A 122 -11.55 1.39 9.39
CA VAL A 122 -10.51 2.22 10.01
C VAL A 122 -10.77 3.69 9.65
N GLY A 123 -10.71 4.58 10.62
CA GLY A 123 -10.97 5.99 10.35
C GLY A 123 -9.82 6.67 9.62
N ASP A 124 -10.16 7.63 8.75
CA ASP A 124 -9.22 8.35 7.88
C ASP A 124 -7.98 8.92 8.59
N ARG A 125 -8.08 9.21 9.89
CA ARG A 125 -6.96 9.75 10.68
C ARG A 125 -6.05 8.69 11.25
N GLY A 126 -6.59 7.50 11.49
CA GLY A 126 -5.85 6.33 11.95
C GLY A 126 -5.33 5.48 10.80
N ASP A 127 -5.83 5.70 9.60
CA ASP A 127 -5.52 4.96 8.40
C ASP A 127 -4.30 5.55 7.67
N ALA A 128 -3.34 4.70 7.33
CA ALA A 128 -2.20 5.08 6.52
C ALA A 128 -2.58 5.25 5.03
N PHE A 129 -3.70 4.64 4.59
CA PHE A 129 -4.18 4.62 3.20
C PHE A 129 -5.68 4.91 3.07
N PRO A 130 -6.17 6.10 3.45
CA PRO A 130 -7.60 6.42 3.57
C PRO A 130 -8.44 6.34 2.28
N GLU A 131 -7.87 5.99 1.17
CA GLU A 131 -8.55 5.82 -0.12
C GLU A 131 -8.43 4.38 -0.65
N ASP A 132 -7.78 3.46 0.12
CA ASP A 132 -7.58 2.07 -0.29
C ASP A 132 -8.02 1.08 0.80
N GLY A 133 -9.28 0.70 0.79
CA GLY A 133 -9.88 -0.23 1.76
C GLY A 133 -9.31 -1.66 1.76
N SER A 134 -8.20 -1.90 1.16
CA SER A 134 -7.42 -3.12 1.30
C SER A 134 -6.19 -2.95 2.19
N GLU A 135 -5.81 -1.71 2.49
CA GLU A 135 -4.64 -1.32 3.27
C GLU A 135 -5.02 -0.26 4.31
N TRP A 136 -4.56 -0.41 5.53
CA TRP A 136 -4.79 0.56 6.61
C TRP A 136 -3.55 0.81 7.47
N LEU A 137 -2.49 0.02 7.28
CA LEU A 137 -1.28 0.10 8.07
C LEU A 137 -0.04 0.11 7.18
N ASP A 138 0.91 0.96 7.53
CA ASP A 138 2.26 1.03 6.96
C ASP A 138 3.25 1.04 8.12
N THR A 139 3.73 -0.15 8.50
CA THR A 139 4.49 -0.33 9.74
C THR A 139 5.89 0.27 9.66
N ASP A 140 6.53 0.26 8.51
CA ASP A 140 7.91 0.77 8.34
C ASP A 140 7.97 2.12 7.61
N GLY A 141 6.87 2.56 7.01
CA GLY A 141 6.72 3.88 6.43
C GLY A 141 7.34 4.03 5.04
N ASP A 142 7.23 3.01 4.21
CA ASP A 142 7.75 3.02 2.85
C ASP A 142 6.70 3.35 1.77
N GLU A 143 5.44 3.57 2.19
CA GLU A 143 4.28 3.88 1.35
C GLU A 143 3.65 2.64 0.67
N ILE A 144 4.03 1.44 1.08
CA ILE A 144 3.38 0.19 0.73
C ILE A 144 2.64 -0.33 1.96
N GLY A 145 1.40 -0.74 1.81
CA GLY A 145 0.60 -1.25 2.93
C GLY A 145 1.05 -2.63 3.38
N ASP A 146 0.94 -2.88 4.69
CA ASP A 146 1.39 -4.14 5.31
C ASP A 146 0.79 -5.40 4.66
N ASN A 147 -0.39 -5.29 4.03
CA ASN A 147 -1.02 -6.43 3.36
C ASN A 147 -0.43 -6.73 1.97
N ALA A 148 0.06 -5.71 1.28
CA ALA A 148 0.69 -5.81 -0.04
C ALA A 148 2.20 -6.01 0.06
N ASP A 149 2.78 -5.66 1.21
CA ASP A 149 4.21 -5.71 1.48
C ASP A 149 4.66 -7.13 1.91
N ALA A 150 5.62 -7.68 1.21
CA ALA A 150 6.25 -8.94 1.60
C ALA A 150 7.14 -8.80 2.85
N PHE A 151 7.58 -7.57 3.17
CA PHE A 151 8.48 -7.26 4.29
C PHE A 151 8.00 -6.07 5.14
N PRO A 152 6.83 -6.12 5.80
CA PRO A 152 6.16 -4.99 6.46
C PRO A 152 6.96 -4.29 7.58
N THR A 153 8.19 -4.66 7.82
CA THR A 153 9.07 -4.08 8.83
C THR A 153 10.43 -3.68 8.29
N ASP A 154 10.63 -3.82 6.97
CA ASP A 154 11.88 -3.44 6.31
C ASP A 154 11.64 -2.47 5.16
N ARG A 155 11.68 -1.21 5.45
CA ARG A 155 11.49 -0.08 4.54
C ARG A 155 12.25 -0.13 3.22
N GLN A 156 13.20 -1.02 3.06
CA GLN A 156 14.02 -1.15 1.86
C GLN A 156 13.55 -2.28 0.95
N GLU A 157 12.65 -3.13 1.44
CA GLU A 157 12.14 -4.30 0.74
C GLU A 157 10.61 -4.35 0.83
N TRP A 158 9.93 -4.62 -0.26
CA TRP A 158 8.46 -4.74 -0.34
C TRP A 158 7.99 -5.84 -1.29
N VAL A 159 8.89 -6.41 -2.09
CA VAL A 159 8.61 -7.51 -3.01
C VAL A 159 9.57 -8.66 -2.77
N ASP A 160 9.04 -9.87 -2.86
CA ASP A 160 9.75 -11.14 -2.85
C ASP A 160 9.16 -11.95 -4.01
N THR A 161 9.78 -11.84 -5.19
CA THR A 161 9.22 -12.37 -6.43
C THR A 161 9.23 -13.90 -6.48
N ASP A 162 10.25 -14.53 -5.93
CA ASP A 162 10.40 -15.99 -5.95
C ASP A 162 10.02 -16.67 -4.63
N GLY A 163 9.87 -15.90 -3.55
CA GLY A 163 9.36 -16.37 -2.26
C GLY A 163 10.40 -17.04 -1.38
N ASP A 164 11.65 -16.70 -1.51
CA ASP A 164 12.73 -17.29 -0.71
C ASP A 164 12.97 -16.58 0.64
N GLY A 165 12.38 -15.40 0.81
CA GLY A 165 12.47 -14.57 2.02
C GLY A 165 13.59 -13.54 1.98
N VAL A 166 14.20 -13.32 0.83
CA VAL A 166 15.08 -12.19 0.53
C VAL A 166 14.34 -11.24 -0.42
N GLY A 167 14.37 -9.95 -0.15
CA GLY A 167 13.66 -8.99 -0.98
C GLY A 167 14.39 -8.70 -2.28
N ASP A 168 13.61 -8.43 -3.33
CA ASP A 168 14.10 -8.21 -4.71
C ASP A 168 15.18 -7.11 -4.81
N ASN A 169 15.20 -6.15 -3.87
CA ASN A 169 16.20 -5.07 -3.89
C ASN A 169 17.58 -5.53 -3.42
N THR A 170 17.64 -6.52 -2.55
CA THR A 170 18.89 -7.08 -2.01
C THR A 170 19.24 -8.42 -2.63
N ASP A 171 18.27 -9.06 -3.28
CA ASP A 171 18.47 -10.32 -3.98
C ASP A 171 19.16 -10.12 -5.33
N VAL A 172 20.27 -10.83 -5.55
CA VAL A 172 21.00 -10.84 -6.83
C VAL A 172 20.27 -11.68 -7.89
N PHE A 173 19.42 -12.62 -7.45
CA PHE A 173 18.69 -13.57 -8.29
C PHE A 173 17.17 -13.58 -7.99
N PRO A 174 16.44 -12.46 -8.15
CA PRO A 174 15.05 -12.30 -7.69
C PRO A 174 14.01 -13.26 -8.31
N ASP A 175 14.39 -14.09 -9.24
CA ASP A 175 13.56 -15.09 -9.91
C ASP A 175 13.94 -16.54 -9.55
N ASP A 176 14.99 -16.75 -8.70
CA ASP A 176 15.49 -18.09 -8.35
C ASP A 176 15.48 -18.33 -6.84
N PRO A 177 14.45 -19.01 -6.28
CA PRO A 177 14.29 -19.21 -4.84
C PRO A 177 15.35 -20.11 -4.18
N LEU A 178 16.40 -20.44 -4.84
CA LEU A 178 17.52 -21.20 -4.30
C LEU A 178 18.80 -20.38 -4.22
N GLU A 179 18.81 -19.18 -4.83
CA GLU A 179 19.96 -18.31 -4.92
C GLU A 179 19.58 -16.87 -4.55
N TRP A 180 20.36 -16.21 -3.72
CA TRP A 180 20.14 -14.80 -3.31
C TRP A 180 21.44 -13.98 -3.29
N GLY A 181 22.60 -14.61 -3.40
CA GLY A 181 23.92 -13.99 -3.35
C GLY A 181 24.84 -14.47 -4.44
N ASP A 182 25.77 -13.59 -4.85
CA ASP A 182 26.84 -13.85 -5.79
C ASP A 182 28.06 -13.06 -5.27
N LEU A 183 28.89 -13.72 -4.46
CA LEU A 183 29.95 -13.07 -3.70
C LEU A 183 31.09 -12.58 -4.59
N ASP A 184 31.38 -13.28 -5.68
CA ASP A 184 32.48 -12.94 -6.58
C ASP A 184 32.04 -12.27 -7.88
N GLY A 185 30.71 -12.31 -8.18
CA GLY A 185 30.10 -11.58 -9.28
C GLY A 185 30.25 -12.25 -10.65
N ASP A 186 30.35 -13.57 -10.68
CA ASP A 186 30.49 -14.29 -11.94
C ASP A 186 29.15 -14.66 -12.61
N GLY A 187 28.03 -14.50 -11.88
CA GLY A 187 26.68 -14.78 -12.34
C GLY A 187 26.19 -16.18 -12.00
N VAL A 188 26.90 -16.91 -11.18
CA VAL A 188 26.46 -18.16 -10.55
C VAL A 188 26.22 -17.88 -9.07
N GLY A 189 25.09 -18.33 -8.52
CA GLY A 189 24.73 -18.08 -7.14
C GLY A 189 25.60 -18.88 -6.16
N ASP A 190 25.86 -18.28 -5.00
CA ASP A 190 26.73 -18.84 -3.96
C ASP A 190 26.34 -20.25 -3.50
N ASN A 191 25.05 -20.62 -3.63
CA ASN A 191 24.57 -21.93 -3.20
C ASN A 191 24.88 -23.06 -4.22
N THR A 192 24.93 -22.73 -5.49
CA THR A 192 25.25 -23.66 -6.58
C THR A 192 26.70 -23.60 -7.02
N ASP A 193 27.37 -22.51 -6.70
CA ASP A 193 28.81 -22.33 -6.98
C ASP A 193 29.66 -23.14 -6.03
N VAL A 194 30.51 -23.99 -6.60
CA VAL A 194 31.51 -24.79 -5.82
C VAL A 194 32.64 -23.91 -5.33
N PHE A 195 32.89 -22.75 -5.98
CA PHE A 195 33.99 -21.80 -5.67
C PHE A 195 33.47 -20.37 -5.46
N PRO A 196 32.58 -20.09 -4.49
CA PRO A 196 31.86 -18.81 -4.34
C PRO A 196 32.70 -17.55 -4.12
N ALA A 197 34.00 -17.63 -4.23
CA ALA A 197 34.94 -16.52 -4.07
C ALA A 197 35.96 -16.44 -5.21
N ASP A 198 35.80 -17.23 -6.27
CA ASP A 198 36.66 -17.22 -7.45
C ASP A 198 35.87 -17.03 -8.74
N PRO A 199 35.77 -15.82 -9.24
CA PRO A 199 34.93 -15.47 -10.40
C PRO A 199 35.36 -16.10 -11.72
N LEU A 200 36.27 -17.03 -11.71
CA LEU A 200 36.70 -17.78 -12.89
C LEU A 200 36.32 -19.28 -12.79
N GLU A 201 35.84 -19.74 -11.66
CA GLU A 201 35.53 -21.13 -11.37
C GLU A 201 34.17 -21.24 -10.71
N TRP A 202 33.27 -22.12 -11.13
CA TRP A 202 31.94 -22.39 -10.54
C TRP A 202 31.56 -23.87 -10.51
N ILE A 203 32.33 -24.73 -11.19
CA ILE A 203 32.08 -26.18 -11.27
C ILE A 203 33.40 -26.91 -10.97
N ASP A 204 33.27 -28.01 -10.25
CA ASP A 204 34.32 -29.04 -10.05
C ASP A 204 33.66 -30.38 -10.36
N THR A 205 33.84 -30.86 -11.60
CA THR A 205 33.08 -32.02 -12.10
C THR A 205 33.53 -33.33 -11.46
N ASP A 206 34.80 -33.49 -11.13
CA ASP A 206 35.35 -34.72 -10.54
C ASP A 206 35.61 -34.64 -9.03
N GLY A 207 35.55 -33.42 -8.46
CA GLY A 207 35.64 -33.21 -7.02
C GLY A 207 37.01 -33.22 -6.44
N ASP A 208 38.05 -32.86 -7.22
CA ASP A 208 39.42 -32.83 -6.75
C ASP A 208 39.82 -31.52 -6.07
N GLY A 209 38.97 -30.50 -6.16
CA GLY A 209 39.13 -29.16 -5.59
C GLY A 209 39.79 -28.15 -6.54
N ILE A 210 39.97 -28.50 -7.80
CA ILE A 210 40.34 -27.57 -8.88
C ILE A 210 39.15 -27.37 -9.76
N GLY A 211 38.82 -26.13 -10.12
CA GLY A 211 37.69 -25.85 -10.97
C GLY A 211 37.91 -26.24 -12.42
N ASP A 212 36.84 -26.64 -13.09
CA ASP A 212 36.87 -27.15 -14.46
C ASP A 212 37.58 -26.23 -15.47
N ASN A 213 37.56 -24.89 -15.23
CA ASN A 213 38.25 -23.95 -16.12
C ASN A 213 39.76 -23.93 -15.96
N SER A 214 40.26 -24.25 -14.76
CA SER A 214 41.70 -24.32 -14.44
C SER A 214 42.24 -25.73 -14.50
N ASP A 215 41.33 -26.74 -14.57
CA ASP A 215 41.67 -28.13 -14.65
C ASP A 215 41.93 -28.59 -16.09
N ALA A 216 43.10 -29.18 -16.34
CA ALA A 216 43.41 -29.78 -17.63
C ALA A 216 42.66 -31.11 -17.88
N PHE A 217 42.12 -31.73 -16.82
CA PHE A 217 41.47 -33.04 -16.83
C PHE A 217 40.18 -33.05 -16.00
N PRO A 218 39.12 -32.25 -16.31
CA PRO A 218 37.96 -32.01 -15.45
C PRO A 218 37.08 -33.24 -15.14
N MET A 219 37.48 -34.43 -15.51
CA MET A 219 36.80 -35.70 -15.26
C MET A 219 37.70 -36.75 -14.60
N ASP A 220 38.91 -36.37 -14.20
CA ASP A 220 39.89 -37.29 -13.61
C ASP A 220 40.45 -36.74 -12.28
N VAL A 221 39.82 -37.07 -11.19
CA VAL A 221 40.11 -36.66 -9.81
C VAL A 221 41.57 -36.85 -9.37
N GLU A 222 42.37 -37.57 -10.15
CA GLU A 222 43.81 -37.82 -9.85
C GLU A 222 44.72 -36.88 -10.67
N GLU A 223 44.19 -36.13 -11.67
CA GLU A 223 44.95 -35.29 -12.58
C GLU A 223 44.30 -33.93 -12.72
N TRP A 224 45.03 -32.82 -12.65
CA TRP A 224 44.53 -31.44 -12.84
C TRP A 224 45.49 -30.55 -13.64
N LEU A 225 46.68 -31.05 -13.94
CA LEU A 225 47.69 -30.25 -14.63
C LEU A 225 48.38 -31.07 -15.72
N ASP A 226 48.52 -30.47 -16.90
CA ASP A 226 49.29 -30.94 -18.04
C ASP A 226 50.33 -29.86 -18.40
N THR A 227 51.53 -29.97 -17.88
CA THR A 227 52.51 -28.89 -17.99
C THR A 227 53.12 -28.78 -19.38
N ASP A 228 53.27 -29.87 -20.10
CA ASP A 228 53.89 -29.86 -21.45
C ASP A 228 52.89 -30.03 -22.59
N GLY A 229 51.60 -30.32 -22.24
CA GLY A 229 50.51 -30.32 -23.19
C GLY A 229 50.45 -31.56 -24.07
N ASP A 230 50.89 -32.70 -23.58
CA ASP A 230 50.88 -33.92 -24.37
C ASP A 230 49.61 -34.77 -24.16
N GLY A 231 48.73 -34.36 -23.24
CA GLY A 231 47.46 -35.02 -22.93
C GLY A 231 47.56 -36.10 -21.86
N VAL A 232 48.66 -36.21 -21.17
CA VAL A 232 48.86 -37.05 -20.00
C VAL A 232 49.06 -36.15 -18.80
N GLY A 233 48.31 -36.37 -17.72
CA GLY A 233 48.42 -35.54 -16.52
C GLY A 233 49.76 -35.72 -15.80
N ASN A 234 50.19 -34.64 -15.14
CA ASN A 234 51.52 -34.61 -14.48
C ASN A 234 51.71 -35.72 -13.46
N ASN A 235 50.64 -36.23 -12.83
CA ASN A 235 50.78 -37.32 -11.84
C ASN A 235 50.97 -38.70 -12.51
N ALA A 236 50.46 -38.90 -13.71
CA ALA A 236 50.61 -40.11 -14.49
C ALA A 236 51.84 -40.07 -15.42
N ASP A 237 52.33 -38.85 -15.73
CA ASP A 237 53.42 -38.64 -16.65
C ASP A 237 54.78 -38.82 -15.96
N ALA A 238 55.61 -39.73 -16.47
CA ALA A 238 56.98 -39.91 -16.00
C ALA A 238 57.94 -38.76 -16.37
N TYR A 239 57.51 -37.87 -17.35
CA TYR A 239 58.34 -36.76 -17.87
C TYR A 239 57.48 -35.47 -18.06
N PRO A 240 56.91 -34.88 -17.01
CA PRO A 240 55.91 -33.79 -17.08
C PRO A 240 56.39 -32.49 -17.72
N LEU A 241 57.54 -32.43 -18.31
CA LEU A 241 58.11 -31.27 -19.00
C LEU A 241 58.61 -31.62 -20.41
N ASP A 242 58.31 -32.83 -20.91
CA ASP A 242 58.77 -33.29 -22.20
C ASP A 242 57.62 -33.93 -23.00
N SER A 243 56.89 -33.14 -23.72
CA SER A 243 55.69 -33.51 -24.51
C SER A 243 55.91 -34.59 -25.60
N SER A 244 57.10 -35.13 -25.67
CA SER A 244 57.44 -36.26 -26.55
C SER A 244 57.52 -37.60 -25.80
N ARG A 245 57.37 -37.58 -24.46
CA ARG A 245 57.58 -38.75 -23.60
C ARG A 245 56.68 -38.68 -22.38
N TRP A 246 55.87 -39.74 -22.14
CA TRP A 246 54.96 -39.87 -20.98
C TRP A 246 55.20 -41.17 -20.16
N GLU A 247 55.89 -42.15 -20.70
CA GLU A 247 56.18 -43.42 -20.01
C GLU A 247 57.68 -43.62 -19.81
N GLU A 248 58.08 -44.21 -18.72
CA GLU A 248 59.47 -44.66 -18.52
C GLU A 248 59.81 -45.74 -19.52
N GLU A 249 60.96 -45.58 -20.17
CA GLU A 249 61.45 -46.67 -21.02
C GLU A 249 61.74 -47.91 -20.17
N PRO A 250 61.29 -49.09 -20.61
CA PRO A 250 61.55 -50.33 -19.86
C PRO A 250 62.99 -50.55 -19.68
N GLU A 251 63.48 -50.71 -18.40
CA GLU A 251 64.80 -51.09 -18.12
C GLU A 251 65.08 -52.51 -18.66
N TYR A 252 65.87 -52.57 -19.68
CA TYR A 252 66.36 -53.87 -20.20
C TYR A 252 67.52 -54.43 -19.32
N LEU A 253 67.21 -55.48 -18.58
CA LEU A 253 68.27 -56.23 -17.91
C LEU A 253 69.08 -56.97 -18.92
N MET A 254 70.36 -56.52 -19.12
CA MET A 254 71.29 -57.21 -20.00
C MET A 254 71.90 -58.37 -19.24
N ILE A 255 71.42 -59.59 -19.50
CA ILE A 255 71.99 -60.80 -18.95
C ILE A 255 73.05 -61.34 -19.95
N GLY A 256 74.33 -61.19 -19.58
CA GLY A 256 75.45 -61.72 -20.33
C GLY A 256 75.56 -63.26 -20.19
N LEU A 257 75.18 -64.00 -21.21
CA LEU A 257 75.54 -65.41 -21.36
C LEU A 257 76.77 -65.54 -22.23
N ALA A 258 77.66 -66.40 -21.84
CA ALA A 258 78.86 -66.62 -22.60
C ALA A 258 78.58 -67.06 -24.04
N GLY A 259 78.68 -66.13 -24.98
CA GLY A 259 78.55 -66.40 -26.38
C GLY A 259 77.55 -65.50 -27.21
N GLY A 260 76.85 -64.55 -26.59
CA GLY A 260 76.01 -63.62 -27.26
C GLY A 260 75.13 -62.80 -26.31
N LEU A 261 74.96 -61.47 -26.59
CA LEU A 261 74.04 -60.59 -25.87
C LEU A 261 72.61 -60.82 -26.36
N VAL A 262 71.73 -61.30 -25.48
CA VAL A 262 70.30 -61.38 -25.76
C VAL A 262 69.58 -60.38 -24.83
N ALA A 263 68.98 -59.37 -25.35
CA ALA A 263 68.13 -58.44 -24.56
C ALA A 263 66.83 -59.16 -24.27
N ILE A 264 66.50 -59.40 -23.00
CA ILE A 264 65.20 -59.90 -22.58
C ILE A 264 64.52 -58.71 -21.88
N GLY A 265 63.53 -58.12 -22.59
CA GLY A 265 62.65 -57.11 -22.00
C GLY A 265 61.76 -57.76 -20.95
N ILE A 266 61.82 -57.33 -19.72
CA ILE A 266 60.78 -57.62 -18.73
C ILE A 266 59.84 -56.44 -18.74
N LEU A 267 58.66 -56.60 -19.39
CA LEU A 267 57.54 -55.66 -19.28
C LEU A 267 57.03 -55.75 -17.83
N ALA A 268 57.37 -54.77 -16.99
CA ALA A 268 56.63 -54.49 -15.78
C ALA A 268 55.39 -53.72 -16.18
N TYR A 269 54.32 -54.44 -16.51
CA TYR A 269 53.00 -53.84 -16.82
C TYR A 269 52.34 -53.43 -15.49
N THR A 270 52.48 -52.17 -15.08
CA THR A 270 51.65 -51.59 -14.03
C THR A 270 50.39 -50.99 -14.70
N GLY A 271 49.53 -51.92 -15.21
CA GLY A 271 48.28 -51.48 -15.81
C GLY A 271 47.30 -50.97 -14.76
N ARG A 272 47.13 -49.68 -14.60
CA ARG A 272 45.87 -49.09 -14.10
C ARG A 272 44.88 -49.15 -15.27
N ARG A 273 43.79 -49.88 -15.09
CA ARG A 273 42.68 -49.89 -16.03
C ARG A 273 41.79 -48.69 -15.71
N HIS A 274 41.74 -47.71 -16.60
CA HIS A 274 40.63 -46.77 -16.62
C HIS A 274 39.31 -47.53 -16.91
N ALA A 275 38.31 -47.36 -16.00
CA ALA A 275 36.94 -47.82 -16.17
C ALA A 275 36.03 -46.63 -16.34
#